data_c24dfcb218855c7b1a34522501773525
#
_entry.id   c24dfcb218855c7b1a34522501773525
#
_cell.length_a   1.000
_cell.length_b   1.000
_cell.length_c   1.000
_cell.angle_alpha   90.00
_cell.angle_beta   90.00
_cell.angle_gamma   90.00
#
_symmetry.space_group_name_H-M   'P 1'
#
loop_
_entity.id
_entity.type
_entity.pdbx_description
1 polymer ?
#
loop_
_entity_poly.entity_id
_entity_poly.type
_entity_poly.pdbx_seq_one_letter_code
_entity_poly.pdbx_strand_id
1 'polypeptide(L)'
;MVQKDGFNRNVPLPPGLTIAAVRHAIEYVERELADLIDVYFEQANVFSALVGIFATKGLDANSIYEKCRHADLAQQRFPDLKRRGSGDNPPANHCLECKASKRPWAVQSHYDHAGWYIIWRYLVDPTCCLEPERPVLIWRVDVVFLAKGDWKYEGSKAGSGGGGRTHTFGLSNPATKLRELAVYERSDVRVSGGKAIPRNGD
;
A
#
# COMPACT_ATOMS: atom_id res chain seq x y z
N MET A 1 8.45 -16.17 4.20
CA MET A 1 8.82 -16.11 2.73
C MET A 1 7.56 -15.78 1.95
N VAL A 2 7.65 -14.96 0.89
CA VAL A 2 6.48 -14.63 0.05
C VAL A 2 5.91 -15.92 -0.57
N GLN A 3 4.60 -16.17 -0.39
CA GLN A 3 3.94 -17.38 -0.89
C GLN A 3 3.81 -17.29 -2.41
N LYS A 4 4.38 -18.25 -3.14
CA LYS A 4 4.36 -18.24 -4.63
C LYS A 4 2.97 -18.44 -5.20
N ASP A 5 2.14 -19.22 -4.55
CA ASP A 5 0.75 -19.54 -4.88
C ASP A 5 -0.24 -18.45 -4.45
N GLY A 6 0.20 -17.48 -3.64
CA GLY A 6 -0.61 -16.33 -3.25
C GLY A 6 -0.83 -15.29 -4.37
N PHE A 7 -0.18 -15.42 -5.55
CA PHE A 7 -0.30 -14.45 -6.63
C PHE A 7 -1.44 -14.77 -7.60
N ASN A 8 -2.34 -13.78 -7.78
CA ASN A 8 -3.40 -13.83 -8.78
C ASN A 8 -2.99 -13.10 -10.06
N ARG A 9 -2.76 -13.85 -11.15
CA ARG A 9 -2.35 -13.32 -12.45
C ARG A 9 -3.47 -12.67 -13.26
N ASN A 10 -4.71 -12.84 -12.82
CA ASN A 10 -5.89 -12.29 -13.51
C ASN A 10 -6.22 -10.86 -13.09
N VAL A 11 -5.59 -10.35 -12.03
CA VAL A 11 -5.79 -8.98 -11.58
C VAL A 11 -5.12 -8.02 -12.58
N PRO A 12 -5.87 -7.03 -13.11
CA PRO A 12 -5.29 -6.01 -13.97
C PRO A 12 -4.19 -5.23 -13.26
N LEU A 13 -3.05 -5.08 -13.90
CA LEU A 13 -1.92 -4.31 -13.38
C LEU A 13 -1.73 -3.00 -14.16
N PRO A 14 -1.17 -1.97 -13.54
CA PRO A 14 -0.72 -0.78 -14.22
C PRO A 14 0.18 -1.14 -15.41
N PRO A 15 0.12 -0.40 -16.54
CA PRO A 15 0.89 -0.72 -17.72
C PRO A 15 2.38 -0.92 -17.42
N GLY A 16 2.88 -2.15 -17.65
CA GLY A 16 4.28 -2.52 -17.44
C GLY A 16 4.69 -2.86 -16.00
N LEU A 17 3.80 -2.78 -15.03
CA LEU A 17 4.03 -3.39 -13.72
C LEU A 17 3.90 -4.91 -13.84
N THR A 18 4.78 -5.65 -13.19
CA THR A 18 4.79 -7.12 -13.23
C THR A 18 4.60 -7.71 -11.84
N ILE A 19 4.07 -8.94 -11.77
CA ILE A 19 3.98 -9.70 -10.52
C ILE A 19 5.36 -9.89 -9.89
N ALA A 20 6.40 -10.06 -10.69
CA ALA A 20 7.78 -10.17 -10.19
C ALA A 20 8.20 -8.90 -9.44
N ALA A 21 7.89 -7.72 -9.97
CA ALA A 21 8.17 -6.45 -9.30
C ALA A 21 7.41 -6.31 -7.98
N VAL A 22 6.13 -6.71 -7.95
CA VAL A 22 5.32 -6.70 -6.71
C VAL A 22 5.93 -7.65 -5.68
N ARG A 23 6.32 -8.87 -6.10
CA ARG A 23 6.97 -9.83 -5.21
C ARG A 23 8.27 -9.29 -4.61
N HIS A 24 9.15 -8.73 -5.42
CA HIS A 24 10.40 -8.14 -4.92
C HIS A 24 10.14 -6.97 -3.96
N ALA A 25 9.09 -6.17 -4.24
CA ALA A 25 8.72 -5.10 -3.33
C ALA A 25 8.19 -5.63 -1.98
N ILE A 26 7.41 -6.73 -1.96
CA ILE A 26 7.00 -7.40 -0.71
C ILE A 26 8.23 -7.87 0.06
N GLU A 27 9.11 -8.63 -0.59
CA GLU A 27 10.34 -9.15 0.03
C GLU A 27 11.22 -8.02 0.59
N TYR A 28 11.29 -6.91 -0.14
CA TYR A 28 12.02 -5.72 0.29
C TYR A 28 11.40 -5.11 1.55
N VAL A 29 10.08 -4.86 1.55
CA VAL A 29 9.36 -4.29 2.70
C VAL A 29 9.52 -5.15 3.94
N GLU A 30 9.29 -6.47 3.83
CA GLU A 30 9.36 -7.40 4.96
C GLU A 30 10.77 -7.47 5.55
N ARG A 31 11.81 -7.41 4.72
CA ARG A 31 13.20 -7.40 5.16
C ARG A 31 13.58 -6.10 5.86
N GLU A 32 13.30 -4.96 5.23
CA GLU A 32 13.74 -3.65 5.72
C GLU A 32 12.99 -3.21 7.00
N LEU A 33 11.79 -3.74 7.24
CA LEU A 33 11.00 -3.42 8.41
C LEU A 33 11.16 -4.40 9.57
N ALA A 34 11.86 -5.51 9.39
CA ALA A 34 12.03 -6.52 10.43
C ALA A 34 12.64 -5.92 11.72
N ASP A 35 13.69 -5.13 11.58
CA ASP A 35 14.38 -4.50 12.71
C ASP A 35 13.73 -3.19 13.18
N LEU A 36 12.64 -2.76 12.53
CA LEU A 36 11.94 -1.52 12.86
C LEU A 36 10.59 -1.74 13.57
N ILE A 37 10.35 -2.94 14.06
CA ILE A 37 9.07 -3.29 14.70
C ILE A 37 8.76 -2.43 15.92
N ASP A 38 9.77 -1.98 16.65
CA ASP A 38 9.60 -1.14 17.84
C ASP A 38 8.92 0.20 17.49
N VAL A 39 9.16 0.73 16.29
CA VAL A 39 8.47 1.93 15.80
C VAL A 39 6.96 1.71 15.72
N TYR A 40 6.51 0.49 15.44
CA TYR A 40 5.07 0.18 15.44
C TYR A 40 4.46 0.29 16.84
N PHE A 41 5.16 -0.17 17.86
CA PHE A 41 4.66 -0.10 19.23
C PHE A 41 4.67 1.32 19.79
N GLU A 42 5.61 2.13 19.34
CA GLU A 42 5.66 3.54 19.72
C GLU A 42 4.66 4.40 18.95
N GLN A 43 4.63 4.26 17.61
CA GLN A 43 3.81 5.10 16.71
C GLN A 43 3.32 4.31 15.50
N ALA A 44 2.20 3.61 15.63
CA ALA A 44 1.65 2.76 14.57
C ALA A 44 1.29 3.49 13.26
N ASN A 45 0.97 4.79 13.31
CA ASN A 45 0.75 5.62 12.13
C ASN A 45 2.04 5.92 11.37
N VAL A 46 3.14 6.19 12.08
CA VAL A 46 4.47 6.35 11.48
C VAL A 46 4.91 5.04 10.83
N PHE A 47 4.68 3.92 11.48
CA PHE A 47 4.98 2.61 10.91
C PHE A 47 4.22 2.33 9.61
N SER A 48 2.93 2.71 9.54
CA SER A 48 2.17 2.63 8.28
C SER A 48 2.80 3.47 7.16
N ALA A 49 3.33 4.64 7.48
CA ALA A 49 4.03 5.47 6.50
C ALA A 49 5.34 4.79 6.04
N LEU A 50 6.09 4.15 6.94
CA LEU A 50 7.30 3.39 6.59
C LEU A 50 6.99 2.25 5.63
N VAL A 51 5.92 1.46 5.87
CA VAL A 51 5.48 0.43 4.92
C VAL A 51 5.26 1.01 3.52
N GLY A 52 4.57 2.15 3.40
CA GLY A 52 4.34 2.84 2.12
C GLY A 52 5.64 3.31 1.47
N ILE A 53 6.55 3.90 2.24
CA ILE A 53 7.85 4.40 1.76
C ILE A 53 8.72 3.26 1.23
N PHE A 54 8.85 2.17 1.99
CA PHE A 54 9.66 1.02 1.56
C PHE A 54 9.01 0.28 0.37
N ALA A 55 7.69 0.18 0.32
CA ALA A 55 6.99 -0.38 -0.83
C ALA A 55 7.23 0.46 -2.10
N THR A 56 7.13 1.78 -2.01
CA THR A 56 7.46 2.70 -3.09
C THR A 56 8.91 2.52 -3.56
N LYS A 57 9.86 2.44 -2.62
CA LYS A 57 11.28 2.23 -2.92
C LYS A 57 11.53 0.86 -3.57
N GLY A 58 10.87 -0.19 -3.09
CA GLY A 58 10.95 -1.53 -3.67
C GLY A 58 10.45 -1.57 -5.11
N LEU A 59 9.35 -0.87 -5.42
CA LEU A 59 8.82 -0.76 -6.78
C LEU A 59 9.71 0.11 -7.68
N ASP A 60 10.24 1.24 -7.20
CA ASP A 60 11.18 2.07 -7.96
C ASP A 60 12.42 1.28 -8.40
N ALA A 61 12.93 0.43 -7.51
CA ALA A 61 14.13 -0.37 -7.80
C ALA A 61 13.87 -1.55 -8.74
N ASN A 62 12.65 -2.11 -8.78
CA ASN A 62 12.35 -3.38 -9.44
C ASN A 62 11.30 -3.29 -10.55
N SER A 63 10.89 -2.09 -10.97
CA SER A 63 9.88 -1.91 -12.00
C SER A 63 10.22 -0.79 -12.98
N ILE A 64 9.37 -0.62 -13.99
CA ILE A 64 9.45 0.53 -14.91
C ILE A 64 8.89 1.82 -14.31
N TYR A 65 8.44 1.78 -13.07
CA TYR A 65 7.99 2.95 -12.32
C TYR A 65 9.16 3.57 -11.56
N GLU A 66 9.15 4.89 -11.45
CA GLU A 66 10.16 5.66 -10.71
C GLU A 66 9.49 6.59 -9.71
N LYS A 67 10.16 6.88 -8.60
CA LYS A 67 9.70 7.86 -7.63
C LYS A 67 9.43 9.20 -8.32
N CYS A 68 8.21 9.70 -8.17
CA CYS A 68 7.85 11.01 -8.67
C CYS A 68 8.55 12.08 -7.82
N ARG A 69 9.64 12.63 -8.36
CA ARG A 69 10.43 13.69 -7.73
C ARG A 69 10.30 14.95 -8.54
N HIS A 70 9.86 16.00 -7.89
CA HIS A 70 9.75 17.32 -8.48
C HIS A 70 10.55 18.28 -7.62
N ALA A 71 11.50 19.00 -8.22
CA ALA A 71 12.39 19.91 -7.50
C ALA A 71 11.64 21.02 -6.76
N ASP A 72 10.55 21.50 -7.33
CA ASP A 72 9.79 22.67 -6.84
C ASP A 72 8.49 22.28 -6.12
N LEU A 73 8.25 20.98 -5.85
CA LEU A 73 6.99 20.54 -5.27
C LEU A 73 7.18 19.99 -3.86
N ALA A 74 6.19 20.29 -3.00
CA ALA A 74 6.13 19.73 -1.67
C ALA A 74 6.26 18.19 -1.70
N GLN A 75 7.03 17.66 -0.79
CA GLN A 75 7.09 16.21 -0.53
C GLN A 75 5.66 15.70 -0.28
N GLN A 76 5.35 14.47 -0.69
CA GLN A 76 4.03 13.83 -0.55
C GLN A 76 2.97 14.29 -1.57
N ARG A 77 3.35 14.63 -2.78
CA ARG A 77 2.39 14.83 -3.87
C ARG A 77 2.02 13.53 -4.53
N PHE A 78 0.79 13.51 -5.06
CA PHE A 78 0.35 12.48 -6.00
C PHE A 78 1.02 12.68 -7.38
N PRO A 79 1.45 11.61 -8.05
CA PRO A 79 1.54 10.23 -7.55
C PRO A 79 2.86 9.96 -6.80
N ASP A 80 2.89 8.91 -5.98
CA ASP A 80 4.14 8.42 -5.38
C ASP A 80 5.15 7.95 -6.43
N LEU A 81 4.66 7.26 -7.45
CA LEU A 81 5.44 6.73 -8.56
C LEU A 81 4.80 7.12 -9.89
N LYS A 82 5.63 7.37 -10.88
CA LYS A 82 5.23 7.54 -12.28
C LYS A 82 5.96 6.53 -13.18
N ARG A 83 5.37 6.19 -14.31
CA ARG A 83 6.06 5.38 -15.31
C ARG A 83 7.25 6.16 -15.85
N ARG A 84 8.43 5.53 -15.95
CA ARG A 84 9.65 6.15 -16.50
C ARG A 84 9.40 6.69 -17.89
N GLY A 85 9.88 7.90 -18.15
CA GLY A 85 9.67 8.60 -19.41
C GLY A 85 8.33 9.32 -19.59
N SER A 86 7.46 9.34 -18.56
CA SER A 86 6.15 10.04 -18.64
C SER A 86 6.21 11.55 -18.46
N GLY A 87 7.40 12.13 -18.26
CA GLY A 87 7.55 13.57 -17.99
C GLY A 87 7.02 13.99 -16.61
N ASP A 88 6.84 15.30 -16.42
CA ASP A 88 6.46 15.87 -15.14
C ASP A 88 4.95 15.88 -14.87
N ASN A 89 4.15 15.80 -15.92
CA ASN A 89 2.70 15.70 -15.85
C ASN A 89 2.21 14.37 -16.43
N PRO A 90 2.44 13.24 -15.72
CA PRO A 90 2.07 11.93 -16.23
C PRO A 90 0.55 11.81 -16.37
N PRO A 91 0.04 11.16 -17.43
CA PRO A 91 -1.38 10.84 -17.53
C PRO A 91 -1.79 9.86 -16.42
N ALA A 92 -3.06 9.86 -16.04
CA ALA A 92 -3.57 9.09 -14.89
C ALA A 92 -3.21 7.58 -14.95
N ASN A 93 -3.19 6.98 -16.15
CA ASN A 93 -2.81 5.58 -16.33
C ASN A 93 -1.30 5.30 -16.18
N HIS A 94 -0.47 6.33 -16.05
CA HIS A 94 0.96 6.24 -15.73
C HIS A 94 1.28 6.63 -14.29
N CYS A 95 0.27 7.05 -13.53
CA CYS A 95 0.38 7.38 -12.11
C CYS A 95 0.13 6.13 -11.25
N LEU A 96 0.98 5.91 -10.26
CA LEU A 96 0.83 4.83 -9.29
C LEU A 96 1.03 5.38 -7.88
N GLU A 97 -0.02 5.33 -7.08
CA GLU A 97 -0.03 5.77 -5.69
C GLU A 97 0.08 4.56 -4.77
N CYS A 98 0.97 4.62 -3.80
CA CYS A 98 1.18 3.57 -2.80
C CYS A 98 0.43 3.92 -1.52
N LYS A 99 -0.40 3.01 -1.04
CA LYS A 99 -1.08 3.13 0.25
C LYS A 99 -0.73 1.94 1.12
N ALA A 100 -0.56 2.16 2.41
CA ALA A 100 -0.38 1.09 3.38
C ALA A 100 -1.49 1.12 4.42
N SER A 101 -1.99 -0.04 4.79
CA SER A 101 -3.04 -0.16 5.79
C SER A 101 -2.97 -1.50 6.52
N LYS A 102 -3.15 -1.45 7.83
CA LYS A 102 -3.37 -2.62 8.67
C LYS A 102 -4.82 -3.15 8.58
N ARG A 103 -5.76 -2.27 8.17
CA ARG A 103 -7.18 -2.62 8.04
C ARG A 103 -7.42 -3.34 6.72
N PRO A 104 -8.23 -4.41 6.69
CA PRO A 104 -8.46 -5.22 5.49
C PRO A 104 -8.98 -4.44 4.28
N TRP A 105 -9.83 -3.44 4.49
CA TRP A 105 -10.52 -2.77 3.40
C TRP A 105 -10.31 -1.26 3.35
N ALA A 106 -10.03 -0.61 4.48
CA ALA A 106 -9.92 0.84 4.52
C ALA A 106 -8.80 1.34 3.59
N VAL A 107 -9.12 2.36 2.81
CA VAL A 107 -8.17 3.13 2.00
C VAL A 107 -8.50 4.61 2.19
N GLN A 108 -7.51 5.37 2.62
CA GLN A 108 -7.62 6.81 2.80
C GLN A 108 -6.54 7.52 1.98
N SER A 109 -6.88 8.70 1.49
CA SER A 109 -5.98 9.57 0.74
C SER A 109 -6.16 11.03 1.17
N HIS A 110 -5.17 11.85 0.89
CA HIS A 110 -5.28 13.31 1.04
C HIS A 110 -5.84 13.97 -0.22
N TYR A 111 -5.98 13.21 -1.29
CA TYR A 111 -6.42 13.68 -2.60
C TYR A 111 -7.42 12.68 -3.21
N ASP A 112 -8.24 13.17 -4.13
CA ASP A 112 -9.21 12.41 -4.93
C ASP A 112 -8.72 12.21 -6.39
N HIS A 113 -7.41 12.06 -6.57
CA HIS A 113 -6.83 11.95 -7.91
C HIS A 113 -7.18 10.62 -8.59
N ALA A 114 -7.40 10.69 -9.91
CA ALA A 114 -7.52 9.51 -10.73
C ALA A 114 -6.14 8.90 -11.02
N GLY A 115 -6.04 7.56 -10.97
CA GLY A 115 -4.81 6.82 -11.24
C GLY A 115 -4.83 5.41 -10.68
N TRP A 116 -3.74 4.71 -10.85
CA TRP A 116 -3.54 3.42 -10.23
C TRP A 116 -3.17 3.57 -8.77
N TYR A 117 -3.75 2.72 -7.94
CA TYR A 117 -3.46 2.60 -6.53
C TYR A 117 -2.99 1.18 -6.24
N ILE A 118 -1.90 1.05 -5.49
CA ILE A 118 -1.42 -0.21 -4.93
C ILE A 118 -1.48 -0.12 -3.41
N ILE A 119 -2.24 -1.02 -2.80
CA ILE A 119 -2.55 -0.98 -1.37
C ILE A 119 -1.87 -2.16 -0.68
N TRP A 120 -0.90 -1.86 0.15
CA TRP A 120 -0.11 -2.81 0.92
C TRP A 120 -0.80 -3.09 2.25
N ARG A 121 -1.36 -4.30 2.40
CA ARG A 121 -1.97 -4.74 3.64
C ARG A 121 -0.93 -5.47 4.47
N TYR A 122 -0.57 -4.93 5.62
CA TYR A 122 0.44 -5.52 6.47
C TYR A 122 -0.14 -6.06 7.78
N LEU A 123 0.51 -7.06 8.31
CA LEU A 123 0.28 -7.65 9.63
C LEU A 123 1.56 -7.50 10.44
N VAL A 124 1.40 -7.17 11.72
CA VAL A 124 2.49 -7.19 12.70
C VAL A 124 2.32 -8.43 13.56
N ASP A 125 3.31 -9.31 13.54
CA ASP A 125 3.37 -10.59 14.21
C ASP A 125 4.65 -10.67 15.08
N PRO A 126 4.66 -10.02 16.25
CA PRO A 126 5.86 -9.91 17.09
C PRO A 126 6.43 -11.26 17.54
N THR A 127 5.58 -12.27 17.56
CA THR A 127 5.95 -13.64 17.97
C THR A 127 6.45 -14.48 16.81
N CYS A 128 6.42 -13.94 15.59
CA CYS A 128 6.86 -14.60 14.36
C CYS A 128 6.20 -15.99 14.18
N CYS A 129 4.91 -16.12 14.53
CA CYS A 129 4.20 -17.39 14.46
C CYS A 129 3.86 -17.79 13.02
N LEU A 130 3.81 -16.83 12.07
CA LEU A 130 3.60 -17.12 10.66
C LEU A 130 4.90 -17.38 9.89
N GLU A 131 5.93 -16.60 10.18
CA GLU A 131 7.23 -16.69 9.51
C GLU A 131 8.34 -16.44 10.53
N PRO A 132 9.27 -17.38 10.73
CA PRO A 132 10.42 -17.17 11.60
C PRO A 132 11.20 -15.89 11.20
N GLU A 133 11.60 -15.12 12.19
CA GLU A 133 12.41 -13.89 12.05
C GLU A 133 11.73 -12.76 11.23
N ARG A 134 10.41 -12.86 10.97
CA ARG A 134 9.67 -11.86 10.21
C ARG A 134 8.46 -11.34 10.99
N PRO A 135 8.68 -10.35 11.85
CA PRO A 135 7.60 -9.77 12.66
C PRO A 135 6.65 -8.87 11.86
N VAL A 136 6.98 -8.56 10.61
CA VAL A 136 6.16 -7.74 9.71
C VAL A 136 5.96 -8.48 8.40
N LEU A 137 4.70 -8.68 8.02
CA LEU A 137 4.32 -9.41 6.82
C LEU A 137 3.35 -8.60 5.97
N ILE A 138 3.56 -8.61 4.67
CA ILE A 138 2.55 -8.16 3.71
C ILE A 138 1.64 -9.36 3.43
N TRP A 139 0.42 -9.31 3.97
CA TRP A 139 -0.50 -10.42 3.81
C TRP A 139 -1.41 -10.29 2.58
N ARG A 140 -1.60 -9.04 2.07
CA ARG A 140 -2.38 -8.80 0.86
C ARG A 140 -1.90 -7.54 0.14
N VAL A 141 -1.94 -7.57 -1.17
CA VAL A 141 -1.69 -6.40 -2.03
C VAL A 141 -2.85 -6.26 -3.00
N ASP A 142 -3.60 -5.16 -2.87
CA ASP A 142 -4.66 -4.82 -3.83
C ASP A 142 -4.10 -3.88 -4.90
N VAL A 143 -4.52 -4.06 -6.15
CA VAL A 143 -4.18 -3.14 -7.26
C VAL A 143 -5.46 -2.72 -7.96
N VAL A 144 -5.69 -1.42 -8.09
CA VAL A 144 -6.94 -0.88 -8.65
C VAL A 144 -6.70 0.46 -9.35
N PHE A 145 -7.37 0.68 -10.47
CA PHE A 145 -7.50 2.02 -11.04
C PHE A 145 -8.71 2.71 -10.41
N LEU A 146 -8.49 3.87 -9.80
CA LEU A 146 -9.54 4.67 -9.16
C LEU A 146 -9.74 5.96 -9.94
N ALA A 147 -10.99 6.32 -10.17
CA ALA A 147 -11.40 7.60 -10.70
C ALA A 147 -11.71 8.60 -9.57
N LYS A 148 -11.80 9.86 -9.89
CA LYS A 148 -12.17 10.90 -8.91
C LYS A 148 -13.49 10.61 -8.17
N GLY A 149 -14.50 10.09 -8.88
CA GLY A 149 -15.80 9.73 -8.30
C GLY A 149 -15.82 8.53 -7.35
N ASP A 150 -14.71 7.80 -7.25
CA ASP A 150 -14.58 6.69 -6.30
C ASP A 150 -14.29 7.15 -4.87
N TRP A 151 -13.92 8.40 -4.71
CA TRP A 151 -13.56 8.98 -3.42
C TRP A 151 -14.71 9.74 -2.80
N LYS A 152 -14.85 9.60 -1.47
CA LYS A 152 -15.79 10.36 -0.65
C LYS A 152 -14.99 11.23 0.31
N TYR A 153 -15.30 12.51 0.33
CA TYR A 153 -14.72 13.43 1.30
C TYR A 153 -15.21 13.09 2.72
N GLU A 154 -14.29 12.82 3.64
CA GLU A 154 -14.57 12.45 5.03
C GLU A 154 -14.33 13.58 6.01
N GLY A 155 -13.92 14.74 5.53
CA GLY A 155 -13.71 15.93 6.35
C GLY A 155 -12.26 16.39 6.40
N SER A 156 -12.05 17.47 7.14
CA SER A 156 -10.73 18.05 7.39
C SER A 156 -10.56 18.15 8.91
N LYS A 157 -9.54 17.49 9.45
CA LYS A 157 -9.16 17.65 10.85
C LYS A 157 -8.03 18.66 10.94
N ALA A 158 -8.25 19.75 11.68
CA ALA A 158 -7.14 20.58 12.15
C ALA A 158 -6.37 19.78 13.20
N GLY A 159 -5.05 19.72 13.08
CA GLY A 159 -4.21 19.17 14.15
C GLY A 159 -4.40 19.96 15.43
N SER A 160 -4.45 19.30 16.58
CA SER A 160 -4.61 19.91 17.91
C SER A 160 -3.48 20.89 18.30
N GLY A 161 -2.48 21.04 17.45
CA GLY A 161 -1.30 21.91 17.65
C GLY A 161 -1.15 23.05 16.64
N GLY A 162 -2.22 23.47 15.93
CA GLY A 162 -2.14 24.59 14.97
C GLY A 162 -1.51 24.23 13.62
N GLY A 163 -1.29 22.96 13.34
CA GLY A 163 -0.84 22.48 12.02
C GLY A 163 -1.92 22.64 10.94
N GLY A 164 -1.49 22.71 9.68
CA GLY A 164 -2.38 22.86 8.52
C GLY A 164 -3.50 21.84 8.48
N ARG A 165 -4.63 22.23 7.89
CA ARG A 165 -5.78 21.31 7.70
C ARG A 165 -5.42 20.22 6.71
N THR A 166 -5.57 18.96 7.11
CA THR A 166 -5.42 17.82 6.24
C THR A 166 -6.78 17.34 5.76
N HIS A 167 -7.03 17.40 4.46
CA HIS A 167 -8.21 16.82 3.86
C HIS A 167 -8.08 15.30 3.84
N THR A 168 -9.17 14.60 4.14
CA THR A 168 -9.21 13.15 4.10
C THR A 168 -10.33 12.70 3.17
N PHE A 169 -9.97 11.82 2.25
CA PHE A 169 -10.87 11.14 1.33
C PHE A 169 -10.83 9.65 1.64
N GLY A 170 -11.97 9.02 1.80
CA GLY A 170 -12.12 7.58 1.92
C GLY A 170 -12.56 6.97 0.60
N LEU A 171 -12.09 5.76 0.29
CA LEU A 171 -12.62 4.99 -0.83
C LEU A 171 -14.06 4.58 -0.56
N SER A 172 -14.97 4.87 -1.49
CA SER A 172 -16.37 4.47 -1.40
C SER A 172 -16.52 2.96 -1.61
N ASN A 173 -17.25 2.28 -0.71
CA ASN A 173 -17.52 0.83 -0.78
C ASN A 173 -16.22 -0.02 -0.97
N PRO A 174 -15.17 0.16 -0.16
CA PRO A 174 -13.86 -0.40 -0.42
C PRO A 174 -13.87 -1.94 -0.47
N ALA A 175 -14.64 -2.60 0.40
CA ALA A 175 -14.72 -4.06 0.41
C ALA A 175 -15.28 -4.63 -0.90
N THR A 176 -16.30 -3.99 -1.48
CA THR A 176 -16.88 -4.40 -2.76
C THR A 176 -15.89 -4.14 -3.92
N LYS A 177 -15.25 -2.97 -3.92
CA LYS A 177 -14.33 -2.57 -4.99
C LYS A 177 -13.04 -3.40 -5.02
N LEU A 178 -12.52 -3.80 -3.85
CA LEU A 178 -11.21 -4.44 -3.73
C LEU A 178 -11.26 -5.96 -3.58
N ARG A 179 -12.45 -6.55 -3.41
CA ARG A 179 -12.61 -7.98 -3.10
C ARG A 179 -11.81 -8.90 -4.01
N GLU A 180 -11.88 -8.66 -5.31
CA GLU A 180 -11.27 -9.52 -6.34
C GLU A 180 -10.01 -8.92 -6.96
N LEU A 181 -9.51 -7.82 -6.40
CA LEU A 181 -8.37 -7.07 -6.91
C LEU A 181 -7.07 -7.30 -6.13
N ALA A 182 -7.03 -8.39 -5.34
CA ALA A 182 -5.78 -8.84 -4.72
C ALA A 182 -4.87 -9.46 -5.77
N VAL A 183 -3.76 -8.80 -6.07
CA VAL A 183 -2.67 -9.38 -6.87
C VAL A 183 -1.84 -10.36 -6.04
N TYR A 184 -1.86 -10.21 -4.73
CA TYR A 184 -1.24 -11.11 -3.77
C TYR A 184 -2.10 -11.23 -2.52
N GLU A 185 -2.29 -12.45 -2.02
CA GLU A 185 -2.94 -12.72 -0.74
C GLU A 185 -2.37 -14.01 -0.12
N ARG A 186 -2.02 -13.96 1.16
CA ARG A 186 -1.52 -15.11 1.91
C ARG A 186 -2.67 -16.04 2.30
N SER A 187 -2.49 -17.33 2.07
CA SER A 187 -3.48 -18.35 2.44
C SER A 187 -3.57 -18.63 3.94
N ASP A 188 -2.49 -18.34 4.68
CA ASP A 188 -2.36 -18.54 6.14
C ASP A 188 -2.82 -17.36 6.99
N VAL A 189 -3.41 -16.33 6.35
CA VAL A 189 -4.01 -15.17 7.01
C VAL A 189 -5.50 -15.13 6.71
N ARG A 190 -6.31 -14.78 7.69
CA ARG A 190 -7.76 -14.55 7.53
C ARG A 190 -8.18 -13.22 8.10
N VAL A 191 -9.31 -12.72 7.64
CA VAL A 191 -9.96 -11.53 8.25
C VAL A 191 -11.03 -11.99 9.22
N SER A 192 -10.92 -11.54 10.47
CA SER A 192 -11.90 -11.78 11.51
C SER A 192 -12.08 -10.52 12.36
N GLY A 193 -13.33 -10.15 12.68
CA GLY A 193 -13.62 -8.93 13.45
C GLY A 193 -13.02 -7.65 12.85
N GLY A 194 -12.88 -7.57 11.51
CA GLY A 194 -12.27 -6.42 10.83
C GLY A 194 -10.75 -6.32 10.96
N LYS A 195 -10.09 -7.37 11.42
CA LYS A 195 -8.62 -7.46 11.56
C LYS A 195 -8.07 -8.65 10.76
N ALA A 196 -6.88 -8.48 10.22
CA ALA A 196 -6.11 -9.61 9.70
C ALA A 196 -5.47 -10.37 10.87
N ILE A 197 -5.66 -11.67 10.91
CA ILE A 197 -5.10 -12.56 11.94
C ILE A 197 -4.54 -13.83 11.28
N PRO A 198 -3.56 -14.49 11.89
CA PRO A 198 -3.13 -15.82 11.45
C PRO A 198 -4.33 -16.76 11.34
N ARG A 199 -4.32 -17.61 10.33
CA ARG A 199 -5.21 -18.77 10.26
C ARG A 199 -4.53 -19.86 11.07
N ASN A 200 -4.96 -20.05 12.32
CA ASN A 200 -4.52 -21.18 13.10
C ASN A 200 -4.83 -22.44 12.28
N GLY A 201 -3.84 -23.33 12.13
CA GLY A 201 -4.08 -24.60 11.44
C GLY A 201 -5.21 -25.33 12.16
N ASP A 202 -6.25 -25.65 11.41
CA ASP A 202 -7.29 -26.58 11.83
C ASP A 202 -6.70 -27.99 11.87
#